data_33a996f53a7cb760c137721f0fad05b1
#
_entry.id   33a996f53a7cb760c137721f0fad05b1
#
_cell.length_a   1.000
_cell.length_b   1.000
_cell.length_c   1.000
_cell.angle_alpha   90.00
_cell.angle_beta   90.00
_cell.angle_gamma   90.00
#
_symmetry.space_group_name_H-M   'P 1'
#
loop_
_entity.id
_entity.type
_entity.pdbx_description
1 polymer ?
#
loop_
_entity_poly.entity_id
_entity_poly.type
_entity_poly.pdbx_seq_one_letter_code
_entity_poly.pdbx_strand_id
1 'polypeptide(L)'
;MIDNLRTEELKNLRTEKLKNSRTDILLFFCSLVLSFFSSLVLLFAQSVSSTELIKDAKQYDDKLVVYAGEVIGDVMPRGGNAWVNINDGNNALGIWMSASLAKEINYKGNYKSLGDSLEITGVFHRSCLEHGGDLDIHAQSLRKLASGRMVNQRLNSGKRNLSLVLLGALLIIWILTLFRKK
;
A
#
# COMPACT_ATOMS: atom_id res chain seq x y z
N MET A 1 16.83 44.81 64.51
CA MET A 1 16.81 45.30 63.12
C MET A 1 17.53 44.36 62.15
N ILE A 2 18.67 43.81 62.54
CA ILE A 2 19.50 42.91 61.69
C ILE A 2 18.83 41.53 61.48
N ASP A 3 18.09 40.96 62.45
CA ASP A 3 17.46 39.65 62.33
C ASP A 3 16.27 39.64 61.37
N ASN A 4 15.57 40.76 61.21
CA ASN A 4 14.45 40.84 60.22
C ASN A 4 14.95 40.86 58.78
N LEU A 5 16.08 41.50 58.51
CA LEU A 5 16.65 41.51 57.14
C LEU A 5 17.16 40.13 56.72
N ARG A 6 17.75 39.41 57.65
CA ARG A 6 18.25 38.04 57.40
C ARG A 6 17.12 37.04 57.14
N THR A 7 15.97 37.18 57.82
CA THR A 7 14.80 36.35 57.60
C THR A 7 14.09 36.65 56.30
N GLU A 8 14.07 37.86 55.80
CA GLU A 8 13.54 38.22 54.49
C GLU A 8 14.42 37.71 53.35
N GLU A 9 15.76 37.82 53.51
CA GLU A 9 16.70 37.30 52.53
C GLU A 9 16.61 35.80 52.38
N LEU A 10 16.49 35.02 53.45
CA LEU A 10 16.28 33.63 53.49
C LEU A 10 14.92 33.18 52.84
N LYS A 11 13.86 33.96 53.04
CA LYS A 11 12.58 33.72 52.38
C LYS A 11 12.68 33.94 50.86
N ASN A 12 13.35 35.02 50.44
CA ASN A 12 13.52 35.31 49.01
C ASN A 12 14.36 34.23 48.31
N LEU A 13 15.47 33.79 48.89
CA LEU A 13 16.29 32.69 48.35
C LEU A 13 15.52 31.37 48.25
N ARG A 14 14.67 31.08 49.25
CA ARG A 14 13.83 29.90 49.26
C ARG A 14 12.74 29.93 48.18
N THR A 15 12.12 31.10 47.97
CA THR A 15 11.09 31.28 46.91
C THR A 15 11.71 31.24 45.53
N GLU A 16 12.88 31.79 45.33
CA GLU A 16 13.61 31.74 44.06
C GLU A 16 14.06 30.30 43.71
N LYS A 17 14.57 29.57 44.71
CA LYS A 17 14.93 28.15 44.54
C LYS A 17 13.73 27.25 44.21
N LEU A 18 12.57 27.53 44.82
CA LEU A 18 11.32 26.80 44.51
C LEU A 18 10.76 27.14 43.13
N LYS A 19 10.93 28.40 42.69
CA LYS A 19 10.51 28.83 41.35
C LYS A 19 11.38 28.18 40.26
N ASN A 20 12.71 28.18 40.44
CA ASN A 20 13.63 27.49 39.53
C ASN A 20 13.36 25.96 39.46
N SER A 21 13.17 25.31 40.61
CA SER A 21 12.84 23.88 40.62
C SER A 21 11.54 23.54 39.89
N ARG A 22 10.53 24.40 39.94
CA ARG A 22 9.27 24.19 39.20
C ARG A 22 9.44 24.37 37.69
N THR A 23 10.25 25.36 37.26
CA THR A 23 10.57 25.56 35.84
C THR A 23 11.40 24.42 35.30
N ASP A 24 12.36 23.88 36.04
CA ASP A 24 13.17 22.74 35.63
C ASP A 24 12.33 21.45 35.47
N ILE A 25 11.41 21.21 36.42
CA ILE A 25 10.46 20.10 36.34
C ILE A 25 9.55 20.25 35.10
N LEU A 26 9.03 21.43 34.85
CA LEU A 26 8.17 21.71 33.69
C LEU A 26 8.91 21.48 32.38
N LEU A 27 10.14 21.97 32.26
CA LEU A 27 11.00 21.77 31.09
C LEU A 27 11.33 20.28 30.86
N PHE A 28 11.58 19.54 31.94
CA PHE A 28 11.80 18.11 31.91
C PHE A 28 10.57 17.37 31.39
N PHE A 29 9.38 17.68 31.89
CA PHE A 29 8.13 17.09 31.37
C PHE A 29 7.85 17.48 29.92
N CYS A 30 8.08 18.72 29.51
CA CYS A 30 7.95 19.15 28.11
C CYS A 30 8.91 18.39 27.17
N SER A 31 10.18 18.19 27.59
CA SER A 31 11.14 17.43 26.79
C SER A 31 10.74 15.95 26.65
N LEU A 32 10.20 15.37 27.71
CA LEU A 32 9.74 13.98 27.74
C LEU A 32 8.50 13.78 26.87
N VAL A 33 7.56 14.72 26.88
CA VAL A 33 6.39 14.73 25.99
C VAL A 33 6.81 14.91 24.53
N LEU A 34 7.71 15.83 24.23
CA LEU A 34 8.25 16.05 22.88
C LEU A 34 8.99 14.82 22.35
N SER A 35 9.78 14.14 23.19
CA SER A 35 10.46 12.90 22.78
C SER A 35 9.48 11.76 22.53
N PHE A 36 8.40 11.67 23.30
CA PHE A 36 7.34 10.68 23.11
C PHE A 36 6.55 10.92 21.81
N PHE A 37 6.20 12.18 21.51
CA PHE A 37 5.58 12.55 20.23
C PHE A 37 6.50 12.33 19.03
N SER A 38 7.78 12.60 19.14
CA SER A 38 8.76 12.34 18.09
C SER A 38 8.89 10.85 17.78
N SER A 39 8.80 9.98 18.79
CA SER A 39 8.81 8.53 18.64
C SER A 39 7.54 7.99 17.94
N LEU A 40 6.40 8.63 18.12
CA LEU A 40 5.13 8.21 17.55
C LEU A 40 5.03 8.49 16.03
N VAL A 41 5.71 9.51 15.54
CA VAL A 41 5.72 9.89 14.11
C VAL A 41 6.47 8.87 13.24
N LEU A 42 7.39 8.10 13.81
CA LEU A 42 8.16 7.07 13.09
C LEU A 42 7.40 5.75 12.85
N LEU A 43 6.19 5.59 13.39
CA LEU A 43 5.40 4.35 13.29
C LEU A 43 4.48 4.28 12.06
N PHE A 44 4.36 5.34 11.27
CA PHE A 44 3.67 5.28 9.99
C PHE A 44 4.66 4.84 8.91
N ALA A 45 4.80 3.53 8.73
CA ALA A 45 5.48 2.98 7.56
C ALA A 45 4.69 3.43 6.33
N GLN A 46 5.23 4.37 5.58
CA GLN A 46 4.65 4.82 4.31
C GLN A 46 4.79 3.68 3.31
N SER A 47 3.71 3.37 2.58
CA SER A 47 3.76 2.38 1.51
C SER A 47 4.64 2.89 0.37
N VAL A 48 5.51 2.01 -0.13
CA VAL A 48 6.38 2.28 -1.28
C VAL A 48 5.60 1.97 -2.56
N SER A 49 5.72 2.82 -3.58
CA SER A 49 5.04 2.59 -4.87
C SER A 49 5.77 1.52 -5.71
N SER A 50 5.01 0.83 -6.58
CA SER A 50 5.61 -0.11 -7.55
C SER A 50 6.65 0.56 -8.46
N THR A 51 6.39 1.80 -8.85
CA THR A 51 7.32 2.58 -9.69
C THR A 51 8.66 2.80 -8.99
N GLU A 52 8.63 3.10 -7.70
CA GLU A 52 9.83 3.30 -6.89
C GLU A 52 10.57 1.98 -6.66
N LEU A 53 9.84 0.90 -6.32
CA LEU A 53 10.42 -0.44 -6.16
C LEU A 53 11.10 -0.95 -7.43
N ILE A 54 10.55 -0.66 -8.60
CA ILE A 54 11.14 -1.04 -9.89
C ILE A 54 12.35 -0.17 -10.23
N LYS A 55 12.22 1.16 -10.07
CA LYS A 55 13.28 2.11 -10.42
C LYS A 55 14.52 1.97 -9.54
N ASP A 56 14.29 1.88 -8.24
CA ASP A 56 15.34 1.85 -7.22
C ASP A 56 15.50 0.45 -6.61
N ALA A 57 15.23 -0.61 -7.41
CA ALA A 57 15.15 -2.00 -6.98
C ALA A 57 16.37 -2.48 -6.17
N LYS A 58 17.57 -2.01 -6.52
CA LYS A 58 18.81 -2.33 -5.76
C LYS A 58 18.80 -1.79 -4.34
N GLN A 59 18.13 -0.65 -4.12
CA GLN A 59 18.06 -0.02 -2.80
C GLN A 59 17.12 -0.78 -1.87
N TYR A 60 16.07 -1.39 -2.42
CA TYR A 60 15.04 -2.11 -1.68
C TYR A 60 15.28 -3.62 -1.59
N ASP A 61 16.26 -4.15 -2.32
CA ASP A 61 16.59 -5.57 -2.35
C ASP A 61 16.84 -6.13 -0.95
N ASP A 62 16.21 -7.24 -0.61
CA ASP A 62 16.23 -7.91 0.69
C ASP A 62 15.73 -7.03 1.87
N LYS A 63 14.99 -5.95 1.59
CA LYS A 63 14.44 -5.08 2.64
C LYS A 63 12.96 -5.31 2.86
N LEU A 64 12.56 -5.07 4.11
CA LEU A 64 11.15 -5.04 4.48
C LEU A 64 10.50 -3.78 3.90
N VAL A 65 9.43 -3.97 3.13
CA VAL A 65 8.66 -2.91 2.50
C VAL A 65 7.17 -3.04 2.86
N VAL A 66 6.46 -1.92 2.78
CA VAL A 66 5.00 -1.88 2.83
C VAL A 66 4.52 -1.49 1.44
N TYR A 67 3.72 -2.35 0.82
CA TYR A 67 3.17 -2.16 -0.52
C TYR A 67 1.65 -2.28 -0.50
N ALA A 68 0.94 -1.36 -1.15
CA ALA A 68 -0.51 -1.37 -1.17
C ALA A 68 -1.06 -1.29 -2.58
N GLY A 69 -2.14 -2.03 -2.84
CA GLY A 69 -2.80 -2.02 -4.14
C GLY A 69 -4.01 -2.95 -4.22
N GLU A 70 -4.58 -3.04 -5.39
CA GLU A 70 -5.71 -3.92 -5.72
C GLU A 70 -5.20 -5.31 -6.16
N VAL A 71 -5.82 -6.35 -5.62
CA VAL A 71 -5.61 -7.72 -6.12
C VAL A 71 -6.17 -7.84 -7.53
N ILE A 72 -5.33 -8.21 -8.49
CA ILE A 72 -5.72 -8.41 -9.89
C ILE A 72 -5.43 -9.83 -10.35
N GLY A 73 -6.26 -10.32 -11.27
CA GLY A 73 -6.12 -11.68 -11.80
C GLY A 73 -6.42 -12.77 -10.78
N ASP A 74 -5.85 -13.94 -10.96
CA ASP A 74 -6.13 -15.10 -10.10
C ASP A 74 -5.12 -15.25 -8.96
N VAL A 75 -5.62 -15.77 -7.83
CA VAL A 75 -4.77 -16.32 -6.77
C VAL A 75 -4.32 -17.71 -7.22
N MET A 76 -3.03 -17.90 -7.38
CA MET A 76 -2.44 -19.15 -7.88
C MET A 76 -1.81 -19.95 -6.75
N PRO A 77 -2.46 -21.03 -6.27
CA PRO A 77 -1.89 -21.87 -5.21
C PRO A 77 -0.60 -22.58 -5.69
N ARG A 78 0.38 -22.65 -4.81
CA ARG A 78 1.66 -23.32 -5.03
C ARG A 78 2.07 -24.05 -3.74
N GLY A 79 1.58 -25.28 -3.57
CA GLY A 79 1.79 -26.04 -2.34
C GLY A 79 1.19 -25.35 -1.10
N GLY A 80 2.00 -25.08 -0.09
CA GLY A 80 1.60 -24.37 1.14
C GLY A 80 1.51 -22.84 1.00
N ASN A 81 1.82 -22.30 -0.19
CA ASN A 81 1.85 -20.88 -0.51
C ASN A 81 0.93 -20.54 -1.69
N ALA A 82 0.87 -19.27 -2.04
CA ALA A 82 0.17 -18.78 -3.21
C ALA A 82 0.89 -17.59 -3.83
N TRP A 83 0.77 -17.46 -5.14
CA TRP A 83 1.18 -16.28 -5.89
C TRP A 83 -0.02 -15.40 -6.18
N VAL A 84 0.10 -14.12 -5.95
CA VAL A 84 -0.95 -13.11 -6.15
C VAL A 84 -0.34 -11.90 -6.82
N ASN A 85 -1.03 -11.29 -7.77
CA ASN A 85 -0.61 -10.02 -8.34
C ASN A 85 -1.39 -8.87 -7.70
N ILE A 86 -0.66 -7.84 -7.27
CA ILE A 86 -1.23 -6.62 -6.69
C ILE A 86 -0.78 -5.42 -7.50
N ASN A 87 -1.74 -4.55 -7.86
CA ASN A 87 -1.53 -3.35 -8.67
C ASN A 87 -1.85 -2.10 -7.86
N ASP A 88 -0.91 -1.17 -7.76
CA ASP A 88 -1.07 0.13 -7.07
C ASP A 88 -1.64 1.23 -7.98
N GLY A 89 -2.08 0.87 -9.19
CA GLY A 89 -2.53 1.82 -10.21
C GLY A 89 -1.46 2.19 -11.24
N ASN A 90 -0.18 1.90 -10.97
CA ASN A 90 0.93 2.11 -11.90
C ASN A 90 1.42 0.79 -12.49
N ASN A 91 1.89 -0.12 -11.64
CA ASN A 91 2.37 -1.44 -12.07
C ASN A 91 1.81 -2.54 -11.17
N ALA A 92 1.86 -3.77 -11.68
CA ALA A 92 1.53 -4.95 -10.90
C ALA A 92 2.81 -5.64 -10.41
N LEU A 93 2.85 -5.98 -9.13
CA LEU A 93 3.92 -6.76 -8.53
C LEU A 93 3.42 -8.13 -8.10
N GLY A 94 4.27 -9.14 -8.28
CA GLY A 94 4.05 -10.48 -7.75
C GLY A 94 4.25 -10.52 -6.24
N ILE A 95 3.30 -11.12 -5.54
CA ILE A 95 3.35 -11.30 -4.10
C ILE A 95 3.33 -12.79 -3.80
N TRP A 96 4.39 -13.28 -3.18
CA TRP A 96 4.47 -14.62 -2.64
C TRP A 96 4.02 -14.62 -1.20
N MET A 97 3.02 -15.41 -0.85
CA MET A 97 2.44 -15.43 0.49
C MET A 97 2.02 -16.83 0.91
N SER A 98 1.85 -17.04 2.22
CA SER A 98 1.30 -18.29 2.72
C SER A 98 -0.14 -18.50 2.25
N ALA A 99 -0.55 -19.76 2.07
CA ALA A 99 -1.93 -20.10 1.71
C ALA A 99 -2.96 -19.61 2.74
N SER A 100 -2.55 -19.42 4.00
CA SER A 100 -3.40 -18.86 5.06
C SER A 100 -3.72 -17.37 4.81
N LEU A 101 -2.72 -16.56 4.45
CA LEU A 101 -2.92 -15.16 4.07
C LEU A 101 -3.76 -15.04 2.78
N ALA A 102 -3.49 -15.89 1.80
CA ALA A 102 -4.22 -15.87 0.54
C ALA A 102 -5.72 -16.17 0.68
N LYS A 103 -6.14 -16.89 1.72
CA LYS A 103 -7.56 -17.16 2.03
C LYS A 103 -8.33 -15.91 2.45
N GLU A 104 -7.67 -14.85 2.88
CA GLU A 104 -8.30 -13.58 3.23
C GLU A 104 -8.77 -12.78 2.01
N ILE A 105 -8.30 -13.16 0.81
CA ILE A 105 -8.65 -12.53 -0.46
C ILE A 105 -9.99 -13.07 -0.94
N ASN A 106 -11.02 -12.22 -0.96
CA ASN A 106 -12.37 -12.59 -1.36
C ASN A 106 -12.69 -12.20 -2.81
N TYR A 107 -12.23 -11.02 -3.23
CA TYR A 107 -12.49 -10.48 -4.55
C TYR A 107 -11.18 -10.27 -5.31
N LYS A 108 -11.17 -10.74 -6.56
CA LYS A 108 -10.07 -10.59 -7.51
C LYS A 108 -10.49 -9.65 -8.61
N GLY A 109 -9.66 -8.67 -8.93
CA GLY A 109 -9.90 -7.69 -9.97
C GLY A 109 -9.91 -8.33 -11.36
N ASN A 110 -11.01 -8.16 -12.06
CA ASN A 110 -11.21 -8.61 -13.44
C ASN A 110 -12.32 -7.80 -14.12
N TYR A 111 -12.76 -8.20 -15.32
CA TYR A 111 -13.82 -7.49 -16.05
C TYR A 111 -15.16 -7.37 -15.32
N LYS A 112 -15.43 -8.23 -14.33
CA LYS A 112 -16.71 -8.30 -13.61
C LYS A 112 -16.59 -7.88 -12.15
N SER A 113 -15.39 -7.70 -11.65
CA SER A 113 -15.15 -7.36 -10.24
C SER A 113 -13.97 -6.42 -10.07
N LEU A 114 -14.09 -5.51 -9.10
CA LEU A 114 -12.95 -4.86 -8.46
C LEU A 114 -12.40 -5.82 -7.43
N GLY A 115 -11.08 -5.93 -7.36
CA GLY A 115 -10.39 -6.75 -6.36
C GLY A 115 -10.40 -6.14 -4.97
N ASP A 116 -10.05 -6.95 -3.98
CA ASP A 116 -9.76 -6.45 -2.64
C ASP A 116 -8.55 -5.50 -2.70
N SER A 117 -8.63 -4.36 -2.01
CA SER A 117 -7.49 -3.48 -1.80
C SER A 117 -6.75 -3.92 -0.55
N LEU A 118 -5.47 -4.26 -0.70
CA LEU A 118 -4.65 -4.83 0.35
C LEU A 118 -3.42 -3.97 0.60
N GLU A 119 -2.94 -4.02 1.84
CA GLU A 119 -1.62 -3.57 2.24
C GLU A 119 -0.81 -4.80 2.65
N ILE A 120 0.34 -4.96 2.05
CA ILE A 120 1.25 -6.09 2.26
C ILE A 120 2.52 -5.56 2.92
N THR A 121 2.91 -6.20 4.01
CA THR A 121 4.24 -6.01 4.57
C THR A 121 5.06 -7.27 4.28
N GLY A 122 6.21 -7.11 3.65
CA GLY A 122 7.03 -8.25 3.24
C GLY A 122 8.42 -7.86 2.76
N VAL A 123 9.26 -8.86 2.49
CA VAL A 123 10.61 -8.67 1.97
C VAL A 123 10.55 -8.56 0.46
N PHE A 124 11.10 -7.49 -0.09
CA PHE A 124 11.19 -7.26 -1.52
C PHE A 124 12.45 -7.89 -2.08
N HIS A 125 12.32 -8.60 -3.19
CA HIS A 125 13.42 -9.19 -3.96
C HIS A 125 13.38 -8.63 -5.39
N ARG A 126 14.44 -8.00 -5.82
CA ARG A 126 14.57 -7.51 -7.20
C ARG A 126 14.77 -8.63 -8.22
N SER A 127 15.27 -9.77 -7.78
CA SER A 127 15.54 -10.96 -8.60
C SER A 127 15.52 -12.19 -7.70
N CYS A 128 14.31 -12.70 -7.44
CA CYS A 128 14.09 -13.82 -6.53
C CYS A 128 14.58 -15.12 -7.13
N LEU A 129 15.53 -15.79 -6.47
CA LEU A 129 16.07 -17.07 -6.94
C LEU A 129 15.04 -18.21 -6.87
N GLU A 130 14.09 -18.14 -5.94
CA GLU A 130 13.02 -19.13 -5.80
C GLU A 130 11.98 -19.04 -6.91
N HIS A 131 11.85 -17.86 -7.55
CA HIS A 131 10.85 -17.57 -8.56
C HIS A 131 11.44 -17.24 -9.94
N GLY A 132 12.62 -17.83 -10.25
CA GLY A 132 13.21 -17.74 -11.58
C GLY A 132 13.85 -16.39 -11.92
N GLY A 133 14.10 -15.55 -10.93
CA GLY A 133 14.70 -14.23 -11.10
C GLY A 133 13.66 -13.11 -11.22
N ASP A 134 12.40 -13.40 -11.00
CA ASP A 134 11.33 -12.40 -11.02
C ASP A 134 11.47 -11.41 -9.84
N LEU A 135 10.93 -10.22 -10.05
CA LEU A 135 10.81 -9.20 -9.03
C LEU A 135 9.53 -9.47 -8.22
N ASP A 136 9.67 -9.71 -6.92
CA ASP A 136 8.54 -10.07 -6.07
C ASP A 136 8.63 -9.54 -4.64
N ILE A 137 7.57 -9.73 -3.87
CA ILE A 137 7.52 -9.45 -2.43
C ILE A 137 7.10 -10.74 -1.71
N HIS A 138 7.93 -11.22 -0.78
CA HIS A 138 7.59 -12.30 0.13
C HIS A 138 6.81 -11.74 1.32
N ALA A 139 5.50 -11.88 1.28
CA ALA A 139 4.59 -11.32 2.27
C ALA A 139 4.72 -12.01 3.63
N GLN A 140 4.90 -11.22 4.66
CA GLN A 140 4.89 -11.65 6.06
C GLN A 140 3.53 -11.38 6.72
N SER A 141 2.85 -10.30 6.31
CA SER A 141 1.52 -9.95 6.79
C SER A 141 0.69 -9.26 5.71
N LEU A 142 -0.63 -9.33 5.89
CA LEU A 142 -1.62 -8.75 5.01
C LEU A 142 -2.63 -7.97 5.84
N ARG A 143 -2.97 -6.76 5.40
CA ARG A 143 -4.04 -5.96 5.95
C ARG A 143 -5.00 -5.57 4.84
N LYS A 144 -6.28 -5.92 4.97
CA LYS A 144 -7.31 -5.51 4.00
C LYS A 144 -7.68 -4.04 4.23
N LEU A 145 -7.48 -3.21 3.23
CA LEU A 145 -7.84 -1.79 3.25
C LEU A 145 -9.29 -1.56 2.84
N ALA A 146 -9.72 -2.29 1.78
CA ALA A 146 -11.11 -2.24 1.31
C ALA A 146 -11.49 -3.57 0.67
N SER A 147 -12.74 -3.96 0.83
CA SER A 147 -13.29 -5.13 0.13
C SER A 147 -13.62 -4.78 -1.31
N GLY A 148 -13.25 -5.67 -2.22
CA GLY A 148 -13.67 -5.64 -3.61
C GLY A 148 -15.17 -5.84 -3.77
N ARG A 149 -15.65 -5.72 -5.00
CA ARG A 149 -17.08 -5.88 -5.31
C ARG A 149 -17.29 -6.29 -6.75
N MET A 150 -18.43 -6.88 -7.03
CA MET A 150 -18.87 -7.12 -8.41
C MET A 150 -19.20 -5.78 -9.10
N VAL A 151 -18.77 -5.66 -10.35
CA VAL A 151 -19.03 -4.49 -11.19
C VAL A 151 -19.89 -4.93 -12.36
N ASN A 152 -21.06 -4.28 -12.50
CA ASN A 152 -21.93 -4.52 -13.64
C ASN A 152 -21.46 -3.65 -14.82
N GLN A 153 -20.67 -4.23 -15.72
CA GLN A 153 -20.25 -3.54 -16.94
C GLN A 153 -21.42 -3.49 -17.93
N ARG A 154 -21.97 -2.30 -18.14
CA ARG A 154 -22.90 -2.08 -19.25
C ARG A 154 -22.14 -2.12 -20.56
N LEU A 155 -22.54 -3.02 -21.44
CA LEU A 155 -22.02 -3.07 -22.82
C LEU A 155 -22.22 -1.69 -23.46
N ASN A 156 -21.14 -1.13 -24.01
CA ASN A 156 -21.25 0.12 -24.75
C ASN A 156 -22.06 -0.12 -26.04
N SER A 157 -23.33 0.34 -26.02
CA SER A 157 -24.26 0.18 -27.16
C SER A 157 -23.71 0.76 -28.46
N GLY A 158 -22.96 1.85 -28.39
CA GLY A 158 -22.31 2.44 -29.58
C GLY A 158 -21.30 1.51 -30.22
N LYS A 159 -20.42 0.87 -29.43
CA LYS A 159 -19.43 -0.09 -29.96
C LYS A 159 -20.12 -1.33 -30.53
N ARG A 160 -21.18 -1.83 -29.88
CA ARG A 160 -21.97 -2.95 -30.38
C ARG A 160 -22.63 -2.63 -31.72
N ASN A 161 -23.28 -1.48 -31.83
CA ASN A 161 -23.95 -1.06 -33.06
C ASN A 161 -22.93 -0.85 -34.20
N LEU A 162 -21.79 -0.24 -33.93
CA LEU A 162 -20.71 -0.11 -34.90
C LEU A 162 -20.20 -1.48 -35.40
N SER A 163 -19.99 -2.45 -34.52
CA SER A 163 -19.56 -3.79 -34.92
C SER A 163 -20.59 -4.51 -35.79
N LEU A 164 -21.88 -4.33 -35.53
CA LEU A 164 -22.97 -4.89 -36.38
C LEU A 164 -23.00 -4.25 -37.77
N VAL A 165 -22.82 -2.92 -37.86
CA VAL A 165 -22.73 -2.20 -39.14
C VAL A 165 -21.52 -2.69 -39.96
N LEU A 166 -20.36 -2.82 -39.33
CA LEU A 166 -19.15 -3.31 -40.01
C LEU A 166 -19.29 -4.75 -40.46
N LEU A 167 -19.92 -5.60 -39.66
CA LEU A 167 -20.22 -7.00 -40.07
C LEU A 167 -21.17 -7.03 -41.26
N GLY A 168 -22.22 -6.22 -41.26
CA GLY A 168 -23.14 -6.09 -42.38
C GLY A 168 -22.43 -5.63 -43.67
N ALA A 169 -21.56 -4.62 -43.58
CA ALA A 169 -20.77 -4.16 -44.71
C ALA A 169 -19.85 -5.27 -45.28
N LEU A 170 -19.18 -6.03 -44.41
CA LEU A 170 -18.35 -7.17 -44.84
C LEU A 170 -19.16 -8.24 -45.55
N LEU A 171 -20.35 -8.57 -45.06
CA LEU A 171 -21.23 -9.55 -45.72
C LEU A 171 -21.67 -9.08 -47.10
N ILE A 172 -22.01 -7.78 -47.25
CA ILE A 172 -22.37 -7.20 -48.54
C ILE A 172 -21.20 -7.31 -49.53
N ILE A 173 -20.00 -6.92 -49.12
CA ILE A 173 -18.81 -7.00 -49.95
C ILE A 173 -18.54 -8.45 -50.34
N TRP A 174 -18.65 -9.38 -49.42
CA TRP A 174 -18.46 -10.81 -49.67
C TRP A 174 -19.45 -11.32 -50.72
N ILE A 175 -20.74 -10.99 -50.59
CA ILE A 175 -21.81 -11.38 -51.56
C ILE A 175 -21.49 -10.80 -52.94
N LEU A 176 -21.15 -9.50 -53.02
CA LEU A 176 -20.81 -8.85 -54.29
C LEU A 176 -19.61 -9.51 -54.99
N THR A 177 -18.60 -9.95 -54.20
CA THR A 177 -17.44 -10.67 -54.76
C THR A 177 -17.80 -12.04 -55.31
N LEU A 178 -18.81 -12.74 -54.74
CA LEU A 178 -19.30 -14.02 -55.27
C LEU A 178 -20.00 -13.84 -56.63
N PHE A 179 -20.82 -12.78 -56.74
CA PHE A 179 -21.51 -12.50 -58.02
C PHE A 179 -20.56 -12.01 -59.15
N ARG A 180 -19.47 -11.35 -58.78
CA ARG A 180 -18.47 -10.86 -59.75
C ARG A 180 -17.59 -12.00 -60.32
N LYS A 181 -17.52 -13.16 -59.66
CA LYS A 181 -16.73 -14.31 -60.11
C LYS A 181 -17.51 -15.26 -61.05
N LYS A 182 -18.76 -14.96 -61.31
CA LYS A 182 -19.58 -15.61 -62.36
C LYS A 182 -19.63 -14.75 -63.60
#